data_607d22f7fda92cf5aa1d2bef193dd45e
#
_entry.id   607d22f7fda92cf5aa1d2bef193dd45e
#
_cell.length_a   1.000
_cell.length_b   1.000
_cell.length_c   1.000
_cell.angle_alpha   90.00
_cell.angle_beta   90.00
_cell.angle_gamma   90.00
#
_symmetry.space_group_name_H-M   'P 1'
#
loop_
_entity.id
_entity.type
_entity.pdbx_description
1 polymer ?
#
loop_
_entity_poly.entity_id
_entity_poly.type
_entity_poly.pdbx_seq_one_letter_code
_entity_poly.pdbx_strand_id
1 'polypeptide(L)'
;MTSDKTYRNPLLTVDIIIQIDQQIVLIKRKNPPYGWALPGGFVDYGESLEASAIREAKEETCLNIELIEQFHTYSKPDRDPRHHTITTVFLARAQGTPMASDDAKEIGLFTKESLPDPIAFDHKRILDDFFRYKNGETKLDIFKLKSL
;
A
#
# COMPACT_ATOMS: atom_id res chain seq x y z
N MET A 1 -20.82 -28.41 -23.29
CA MET A 1 -20.24 -27.36 -24.11
C MET A 1 -19.32 -26.49 -23.25
N THR A 2 -18.12 -26.34 -23.68
CA THR A 2 -17.19 -25.46 -23.01
C THR A 2 -17.29 -24.05 -23.59
N SER A 3 -17.25 -23.07 -22.74
CA SER A 3 -17.18 -21.68 -23.17
C SER A 3 -15.73 -21.31 -23.43
N ASP A 4 -15.44 -20.76 -24.59
CA ASP A 4 -14.12 -20.20 -24.90
C ASP A 4 -13.92 -18.83 -24.30
N LYS A 5 -14.78 -18.43 -23.35
CA LYS A 5 -14.75 -17.15 -22.73
C LYS A 5 -13.50 -16.96 -21.88
N THR A 6 -12.67 -16.00 -22.27
CA THR A 6 -11.50 -15.60 -21.49
C THR A 6 -11.90 -14.52 -20.51
N TYR A 7 -11.53 -14.70 -19.25
CA TYR A 7 -11.76 -13.70 -18.21
C TYR A 7 -10.51 -12.84 -18.03
N ARG A 8 -10.71 -11.56 -17.97
CA ARG A 8 -9.64 -10.62 -17.62
C ARG A 8 -9.96 -10.00 -16.28
N ASN A 9 -9.23 -10.41 -15.25
CA ASN A 9 -9.46 -9.96 -13.88
C ASN A 9 -8.47 -8.86 -13.49
N PRO A 10 -8.89 -7.91 -12.64
CA PRO A 10 -7.93 -7.03 -11.99
C PRO A 10 -6.93 -7.84 -11.17
N LEU A 11 -5.73 -7.31 -11.02
CA LEU A 11 -4.69 -7.93 -10.20
C LEU A 11 -4.83 -7.47 -8.75
N LEU A 12 -4.66 -8.39 -7.81
CA LEU A 12 -4.74 -8.08 -6.39
C LEU A 12 -3.39 -7.70 -5.84
N THR A 13 -3.36 -6.60 -5.11
CA THR A 13 -2.17 -6.12 -4.41
C THR A 13 -2.48 -5.83 -2.96
N VAL A 14 -1.44 -5.68 -2.16
CA VAL A 14 -1.50 -5.14 -0.81
C VAL A 14 -0.53 -3.98 -0.71
N ASP A 15 -0.87 -3.00 0.10
CA ASP A 15 0.01 -1.90 0.48
C ASP A 15 -0.07 -1.74 1.99
N ILE A 16 1.05 -1.40 2.63
CA ILE A 16 1.12 -1.40 4.08
C ILE A 16 1.57 -0.02 4.57
N ILE A 17 0.78 0.57 5.45
CA ILE A 17 1.17 1.76 6.18
C ILE A 17 1.83 1.28 7.47
N ILE A 18 3.15 1.19 7.46
CA ILE A 18 3.95 0.71 8.60
C ILE A 18 4.29 1.91 9.46
N GLN A 19 3.82 1.90 10.70
CA GLN A 19 4.06 2.95 11.66
C GLN A 19 5.20 2.56 12.59
N ILE A 20 6.21 3.42 12.66
CA ILE A 20 7.31 3.32 13.62
C ILE A 20 7.32 4.64 14.39
N ASP A 21 6.99 4.59 15.67
CA ASP A 21 6.77 5.77 16.49
C ASP A 21 5.72 6.67 15.82
N GLN A 22 6.03 7.91 15.51
CA GLN A 22 5.10 8.85 14.86
C GLN A 22 5.34 8.98 13.36
N GLN A 23 6.09 8.05 12.77
CA GLN A 23 6.49 8.11 11.37
C GLN A 23 5.98 6.90 10.61
N ILE A 24 5.90 7.05 9.30
CA ILE A 24 5.55 5.96 8.39
C ILE A 24 6.72 5.62 7.47
N VAL A 25 6.74 4.37 7.01
CA VAL A 25 7.80 3.89 6.13
C VAL A 25 7.36 4.06 4.68
N LEU A 26 8.20 4.71 3.88
CA LEU A 26 8.04 4.74 2.43
C LEU A 26 9.32 4.23 1.77
N ILE A 27 9.16 3.62 0.61
CA ILE A 27 10.25 3.16 -0.24
C ILE A 27 10.33 4.01 -1.50
N LYS A 28 11.56 4.20 -2.03
CA LYS A 28 11.75 4.83 -3.33
C LYS A 28 11.87 3.72 -4.37
N ARG A 29 11.04 3.78 -5.40
CA ARG A 29 10.95 2.72 -6.41
C ARG A 29 12.13 2.74 -7.38
N LYS A 30 12.65 1.55 -7.70
CA LYS A 30 13.69 1.36 -8.72
C LYS A 30 13.10 1.36 -10.14
N ASN A 31 11.84 0.94 -10.29
CA ASN A 31 11.19 0.71 -11.56
C ASN A 31 9.99 1.64 -11.75
N PRO A 32 9.58 1.91 -13.01
CA PRO A 32 8.38 2.72 -13.25
C PRO A 32 7.12 2.08 -12.65
N PRO A 33 6.18 2.87 -12.17
CA PRO A 33 6.26 4.32 -12.01
C PRO A 33 7.26 4.71 -10.92
N TYR A 34 8.06 5.75 -11.20
CA TYR A 34 9.08 6.21 -10.27
C TYR A 34 8.47 7.09 -9.19
N GLY A 35 9.15 7.15 -8.06
CA GLY A 35 8.78 7.94 -6.91
C GLY A 35 8.75 7.12 -5.63
N TRP A 36 8.25 7.74 -4.58
CA TRP A 36 8.10 7.10 -3.28
C TRP A 36 6.74 6.42 -3.20
N ALA A 37 6.69 5.32 -2.48
CA ALA A 37 5.47 4.53 -2.36
C ALA A 37 5.41 3.81 -1.03
N LEU A 38 4.20 3.40 -0.66
CA LEU A 38 4.01 2.46 0.44
C LEU A 38 4.67 1.12 0.07
N PRO A 39 5.28 0.43 1.02
CA PRO A 39 5.67 -0.97 0.80
C PRO A 39 4.45 -1.79 0.42
N GLY A 40 4.61 -2.70 -0.52
CA GLY A 40 3.52 -3.56 -0.99
C GLY A 40 3.87 -4.26 -2.28
N GLY A 41 2.94 -5.03 -2.79
CA GLY A 41 3.13 -5.77 -4.03
C GLY A 41 1.97 -6.70 -4.32
N PHE A 42 2.19 -7.56 -5.31
CA PHE A 42 1.16 -8.48 -5.78
C PHE A 42 0.96 -9.64 -4.80
N VAL A 43 -0.30 -10.00 -4.63
CA VAL A 43 -0.68 -11.18 -3.85
C VAL A 43 -0.41 -12.42 -4.69
N ASP A 44 0.32 -13.38 -4.13
CA ASP A 44 0.57 -14.64 -4.81
C ASP A 44 -0.64 -15.56 -4.67
N TYR A 45 -0.87 -16.36 -5.71
CA TYR A 45 -1.95 -17.36 -5.67
C TYR A 45 -1.75 -18.30 -4.47
N GLY A 46 -2.82 -18.47 -3.70
CA GLY A 46 -2.78 -19.32 -2.50
C GLY A 46 -2.37 -18.59 -1.23
N GLU A 47 -2.09 -17.31 -1.32
CA GLU A 47 -1.66 -16.47 -0.21
C GLU A 47 -2.84 -15.63 0.31
N SER A 48 -3.00 -15.55 1.63
CA SER A 48 -3.96 -14.60 2.19
C SER A 48 -3.43 -13.16 2.05
N LEU A 49 -4.31 -12.17 2.12
CA LEU A 49 -3.89 -10.78 2.09
C LEU A 49 -2.96 -10.45 3.26
N GLU A 50 -3.27 -10.99 4.43
CA GLU A 50 -2.43 -10.81 5.64
C GLU A 50 -1.04 -11.39 5.44
N ALA A 51 -0.95 -12.61 4.92
CA ALA A 51 0.34 -13.24 4.64
C ALA A 51 1.13 -12.46 3.59
N SER A 52 0.45 -11.98 2.55
CA SER A 52 1.06 -11.16 1.51
C SER A 52 1.62 -9.86 2.08
N ALA A 53 0.87 -9.18 2.94
CA ALA A 53 1.30 -7.93 3.57
C ALA A 53 2.57 -8.14 4.42
N ILE A 54 2.59 -9.20 5.22
CA ILE A 54 3.75 -9.52 6.07
C ILE A 54 4.96 -9.85 5.21
N ARG A 55 4.78 -10.64 4.15
CA ARG A 55 5.85 -11.03 3.24
C ARG A 55 6.41 -9.81 2.49
N GLU A 56 5.55 -9.00 1.88
CA GLU A 56 5.99 -7.82 1.13
C GLU A 56 6.73 -6.81 2.02
N ALA A 57 6.23 -6.58 3.22
CA ALA A 57 6.91 -5.70 4.17
C ALA A 57 8.31 -6.23 4.50
N LYS A 58 8.45 -7.54 4.75
CA LYS A 58 9.74 -8.15 5.05
C LYS A 58 10.69 -8.06 3.87
N GLU A 59 10.20 -8.35 2.66
CA GLU A 59 11.03 -8.33 1.45
C GLU A 59 11.55 -6.91 1.14
N GLU A 60 10.71 -5.89 1.29
CA GLU A 60 11.08 -4.53 0.88
C GLU A 60 11.72 -3.69 1.97
N THR A 61 11.41 -3.96 3.25
CA THR A 61 11.84 -3.11 4.36
C THR A 61 12.69 -3.82 5.41
N CYS A 62 12.81 -5.15 5.33
CA CYS A 62 13.46 -5.99 6.34
C CYS A 62 12.79 -5.95 7.70
N LEU A 63 11.58 -5.41 7.81
CA LEU A 63 10.84 -5.31 9.06
C LEU A 63 9.91 -6.51 9.27
N ASN A 64 9.79 -6.93 10.53
CA ASN A 64 8.74 -7.83 10.98
C ASN A 64 7.61 -6.98 11.51
N ILE A 65 6.51 -6.93 10.77
CA ILE A 65 5.38 -6.07 11.11
C ILE A 65 4.33 -6.81 11.93
N GLU A 66 3.59 -6.05 12.71
CA GLU A 66 2.37 -6.48 13.36
C GLU A 66 1.20 -5.79 12.67
N LEU A 67 0.32 -6.56 12.04
CA LEU A 67 -0.87 -6.00 11.40
C LEU A 67 -1.85 -5.52 12.46
N ILE A 68 -2.37 -4.31 12.29
CA ILE A 68 -3.34 -3.71 13.20
C ILE A 68 -4.76 -3.91 12.66
N GLU A 69 -4.99 -3.49 11.41
CA GLU A 69 -6.31 -3.60 10.78
C GLU A 69 -6.21 -3.43 9.27
N GLN A 70 -7.24 -3.87 8.56
CA GLN A 70 -7.45 -3.45 7.18
C GLN A 70 -7.98 -2.02 7.20
N PHE A 71 -7.33 -1.16 6.43
CA PHE A 71 -7.73 0.23 6.38
C PHE A 71 -8.83 0.47 5.34
N HIS A 72 -8.53 0.20 4.08
CA HIS A 72 -9.48 0.38 2.98
C HIS A 72 -8.98 -0.33 1.73
N THR A 73 -9.90 -0.54 0.77
CA THR A 73 -9.58 -1.10 -0.54
C THR A 73 -9.70 0.00 -1.59
N TYR A 74 -8.66 0.18 -2.40
CA TYR A 74 -8.61 1.15 -3.48
C TYR A 74 -8.61 0.41 -4.80
N SER A 75 -9.55 0.73 -5.69
CA SER A 75 -9.80 -0.10 -6.87
C SER A 75 -10.07 0.68 -8.16
N LYS A 76 -9.78 1.97 -8.19
CA LYS A 76 -10.00 2.75 -9.39
C LYS A 76 -9.17 2.19 -10.55
N PRO A 77 -9.75 1.95 -11.73
CA PRO A 77 -9.04 1.27 -12.82
C PRO A 77 -7.72 1.90 -13.26
N ASP A 78 -7.58 3.21 -13.09
CA ASP A 78 -6.39 3.95 -13.51
C ASP A 78 -5.43 4.30 -12.37
N ARG A 79 -5.65 3.73 -11.17
CA ARG A 79 -4.78 4.00 -10.03
C ARG A 79 -3.33 3.57 -10.23
N ASP A 80 -3.12 2.58 -11.06
CA ASP A 80 -1.80 2.05 -11.46
C ASP A 80 -1.72 2.15 -12.99
N PRO A 81 -0.74 2.87 -13.53
CA PRO A 81 -0.65 3.05 -14.98
C PRO A 81 -0.32 1.76 -15.76
N ARG A 82 0.15 0.72 -15.09
CA ARG A 82 0.56 -0.53 -15.73
C ARG A 82 -0.63 -1.45 -15.98
N HIS A 83 -1.55 -1.56 -15.02
CA HIS A 83 -2.73 -2.44 -15.09
C HIS A 83 -3.78 -2.02 -14.08
N HIS A 84 -4.99 -2.58 -14.24
CA HIS A 84 -6.02 -2.42 -13.20
C HIS A 84 -5.64 -3.26 -11.98
N THR A 85 -5.23 -2.61 -10.90
CA THR A 85 -4.93 -3.26 -9.62
C THR A 85 -5.97 -2.89 -8.59
N ILE A 86 -6.26 -3.83 -7.71
CA ILE A 86 -7.10 -3.61 -6.53
C ILE A 86 -6.21 -3.85 -5.32
N THR A 87 -5.98 -2.80 -4.55
CA THR A 87 -5.13 -2.93 -3.37
C THR A 87 -5.94 -2.89 -2.09
N THR A 88 -5.61 -3.80 -1.18
CA THR A 88 -6.07 -3.71 0.21
C THR A 88 -4.94 -3.11 1.03
N VAL A 89 -5.22 -1.99 1.69
CA VAL A 89 -4.25 -1.29 2.53
C VAL A 89 -4.40 -1.76 3.96
N PHE A 90 -3.28 -2.16 4.55
CA PHE A 90 -3.21 -2.54 5.97
C PHE A 90 -2.51 -1.45 6.77
N LEU A 91 -2.99 -1.21 7.98
CA LEU A 91 -2.24 -0.48 8.99
C LEU A 91 -1.44 -1.48 9.80
N ALA A 92 -0.18 -1.18 10.01
CA ALA A 92 0.73 -2.04 10.75
C ALA A 92 1.65 -1.20 11.62
N ARG A 93 2.32 -1.86 12.56
CA ARG A 93 3.39 -1.25 13.34
C ARG A 93 4.60 -2.14 13.36
N ALA A 94 5.75 -1.54 13.57
CA ALA A 94 7.01 -2.24 13.69
C ALA A 94 7.94 -1.49 14.61
N GLN A 95 9.00 -2.17 15.01
CA GLN A 95 10.11 -1.58 15.76
C GLN A 95 11.39 -1.81 14.96
N GLY A 96 12.38 -0.98 15.21
CA GLY A 96 13.69 -1.10 14.57
C GLY A 96 13.88 -0.15 13.41
N THR A 97 14.95 -0.38 12.67
CA THR A 97 15.34 0.47 11.55
C THR A 97 15.07 -0.26 10.23
N PRO A 98 14.23 0.31 9.37
CA PRO A 98 13.98 -0.31 8.07
C PRO A 98 15.23 -0.22 7.19
N MET A 99 15.39 -1.22 6.30
CA MET A 99 16.48 -1.27 5.33
C MET A 99 15.90 -1.57 3.95
N ALA A 100 16.34 -0.81 2.95
CA ALA A 100 15.91 -1.02 1.58
C ALA A 100 16.37 -2.38 1.07
N SER A 101 15.48 -3.08 0.39
CA SER A 101 15.74 -4.41 -0.18
C SER A 101 14.86 -4.61 -1.40
N ASP A 102 15.18 -5.63 -2.22
CA ASP A 102 14.47 -5.97 -3.45
C ASP A 102 14.27 -4.76 -4.38
N ASP A 103 13.03 -4.38 -4.66
CA ASP A 103 12.69 -3.30 -5.60
C ASP A 103 12.80 -1.90 -5.00
N ALA A 104 13.21 -1.78 -3.75
CA ALA A 104 13.40 -0.50 -3.12
C ALA A 104 14.81 0.04 -3.35
N LYS A 105 14.91 1.24 -3.93
CA LYS A 105 16.18 1.94 -4.13
C LYS A 105 16.65 2.61 -2.85
N GLU A 106 15.71 3.20 -2.13
CA GLU A 106 15.92 3.86 -0.85
C GLU A 106 14.72 3.58 0.04
N ILE A 107 14.89 3.81 1.33
CA ILE A 107 13.83 3.71 2.31
C ILE A 107 13.94 4.88 3.28
N GLY A 108 12.81 5.37 3.78
CA GLY A 108 12.80 6.48 4.72
C GLY A 108 11.60 6.44 5.65
N LEU A 109 11.71 7.23 6.70
CA LEU A 109 10.67 7.45 7.69
C LEU A 109 10.16 8.88 7.56
N PHE A 110 8.86 9.06 7.47
CA PHE A 110 8.25 10.35 7.17
C PHE A 110 7.06 10.62 8.07
N THR A 111 6.86 11.89 8.39
CA THR A 111 5.62 12.39 8.97
C THR A 111 4.77 13.01 7.86
N LYS A 112 3.54 13.40 8.20
CA LYS A 112 2.67 14.12 7.25
C LYS A 112 3.37 15.35 6.67
N GLU A 113 4.10 16.08 7.50
CA GLU A 113 4.75 17.34 7.13
C GLU A 113 6.04 17.13 6.35
N SER A 114 6.63 15.93 6.40
CA SER A 114 7.89 15.62 5.75
C SER A 114 7.77 14.66 4.57
N LEU A 115 6.56 14.41 4.07
CA LEU A 115 6.35 13.51 2.95
C LEU A 115 7.21 13.91 1.75
N PRO A 116 7.85 12.93 1.11
CA PRO A 116 8.68 13.21 -0.08
C PRO A 116 7.81 13.42 -1.32
N ASP A 117 8.44 13.84 -2.40
CA ASP A 117 7.80 14.07 -3.69
C ASP A 117 8.75 13.62 -4.81
N PRO A 118 8.27 12.94 -5.84
CA PRO A 118 6.89 12.54 -6.08
C PRO A 118 6.49 11.27 -5.34
N ILE A 119 5.20 11.08 -5.14
CA ILE A 119 4.62 9.85 -4.60
C ILE A 119 3.92 9.11 -5.74
N ALA A 120 4.28 7.87 -5.95
CA ALA A 120 3.79 7.04 -7.06
C ALA A 120 2.36 6.53 -6.84
N PHE A 121 1.73 6.10 -7.92
CA PHE A 121 0.36 5.55 -7.92
C PHE A 121 -0.64 6.57 -7.35
N ASP A 122 -1.64 6.09 -6.64
CA ASP A 122 -2.58 6.89 -5.86
C ASP A 122 -2.19 6.95 -4.36
N HIS A 123 -0.92 6.64 -4.05
CA HIS A 123 -0.49 6.54 -2.66
C HIS A 123 -0.58 7.85 -1.89
N LYS A 124 -0.49 9.00 -2.58
CA LYS A 124 -0.73 10.29 -1.92
C LYS A 124 -2.16 10.39 -1.38
N ARG A 125 -3.14 9.91 -2.15
CA ARG A 125 -4.53 9.85 -1.71
C ARG A 125 -4.69 8.90 -0.52
N ILE A 126 -4.05 7.73 -0.59
CA ILE A 126 -4.09 6.76 0.51
C ILE A 126 -3.56 7.39 1.79
N LEU A 127 -2.44 8.10 1.69
CA LEU A 127 -1.83 8.79 2.83
C LEU A 127 -2.69 9.93 3.36
N ASP A 128 -3.30 10.72 2.48
CA ASP A 128 -4.21 11.78 2.89
C ASP A 128 -5.40 11.19 3.68
N ASP A 129 -5.98 10.10 3.19
CA ASP A 129 -7.06 9.40 3.89
C ASP A 129 -6.60 8.86 5.25
N PHE A 130 -5.40 8.29 5.30
CA PHE A 130 -4.81 7.78 6.52
C PHE A 130 -4.62 8.88 7.57
N PHE A 131 -4.08 10.04 7.17
CA PHE A 131 -3.87 11.14 8.11
C PHE A 131 -5.18 11.73 8.62
N ARG A 132 -6.23 11.76 7.79
CA ARG A 132 -7.57 12.11 8.25
C ARG A 132 -8.07 11.14 9.33
N TYR A 133 -7.86 9.85 9.10
CA TYR A 133 -8.22 8.80 10.04
C TYR A 133 -7.45 8.95 11.36
N LYS A 134 -6.15 9.18 11.28
CA LYS A 134 -5.30 9.43 12.46
C LYS A 134 -5.73 10.69 13.21
N ASN A 135 -6.28 11.65 12.52
CA ASN A 135 -6.74 12.91 13.10
C ASN A 135 -8.17 12.81 13.67
N GLY A 136 -8.74 11.62 13.72
CA GLY A 136 -10.02 11.35 14.39
C GLY A 136 -11.25 11.29 13.50
N GLU A 137 -11.12 11.50 12.18
CA GLU A 137 -12.27 11.33 11.28
C GLU A 137 -12.62 9.85 11.18
N THR A 138 -13.91 9.56 11.07
CA THR A 138 -14.36 8.17 10.94
C THR A 138 -14.15 7.67 9.51
N LYS A 139 -14.03 6.35 9.35
CA LYS A 139 -13.98 5.74 8.01
C LYS A 139 -15.22 6.09 7.19
N LEU A 140 -16.37 6.17 7.86
CA LEU A 140 -17.62 6.55 7.18
C LEU A 140 -17.49 7.94 6.54
N ASP A 141 -16.92 8.90 7.24
CA ASP A 141 -16.76 10.26 6.72
C ASP A 141 -15.69 10.33 5.63
N ILE A 142 -14.57 9.61 5.81
CA ILE A 142 -13.46 9.61 4.86
C ILE A 142 -13.86 8.91 3.55
N PHE A 143 -14.51 7.76 3.65
CA PHE A 143 -14.82 6.89 2.52
C PHE A 143 -16.30 6.94 2.11
N LYS A 144 -16.91 8.09 2.26
CA LYS A 144 -18.31 8.28 1.88
C LYS A 144 -18.50 7.94 0.41
N LEU A 145 -19.31 6.91 0.16
CA LEU A 145 -19.57 6.45 -1.19
C LEU A 145 -20.45 7.44 -1.92
N LYS A 146 -20.11 7.68 -3.17
CA LYS A 146 -20.91 8.49 -4.09
C LYS A 146 -21.40 7.60 -5.21
N SER A 147 -22.50 7.97 -5.84
CA SER A 147 -22.97 7.31 -7.06
C SER A 147 -21.88 7.42 -8.13
N LEU A 148 -21.70 6.34 -8.84
CA LEU A 148 -20.76 6.27 -9.97
C LEU A 148 -21.41 6.74 -11.26
#